data_df63ead09dd61d497ec7977f4546d585
#
_entry.id   df63ead09dd61d497ec7977f4546d585
#
_cell.length_a   1.000
_cell.length_b   1.000
_cell.length_c   1.000
_cell.angle_alpha   90.00
_cell.angle_beta   90.00
_cell.angle_gamma   90.00
#
_symmetry.space_group_name_H-M   'P 1'
#
loop_
_entity.id
_entity.type
_entity.pdbx_description
1 polymer ?
#
loop_
_entity_poly.entity_id
_entity_poly.type
_entity_poly.pdbx_seq_one_letter_code
_entity_poly.pdbx_strand_id
1 'polypeptide(L)'
;MFLSPENLRILKEPFGLLLENKSVTKAKLYNSVKHAKLIVSVGDATTDRVNLHGIVPSVCIVDGRERREQRKTAGGDSLLPNHILQLRCSNPAGTISRGAVQVLRDALRASVTNPVRVIVEGEEDLLALPIFLLVPYGSVVLYGQPFKGIVIVKVDLKTRKRAKDLMESLGIDWIGGYDDAVAE
;
A
#
# COMPACT_ATOMS: atom_id res chain seq x y z
N MET A 1 -0.82 8.49 -20.71
CA MET A 1 0.57 8.06 -20.94
C MET A 1 0.56 6.53 -20.95
N PHE A 2 0.92 5.87 -22.07
CA PHE A 2 0.93 4.41 -22.10
C PHE A 2 2.29 3.93 -21.59
N LEU A 3 2.26 3.06 -20.57
CA LEU A 3 3.48 2.42 -20.06
C LEU A 3 4.11 1.56 -21.15
N SER A 4 5.44 1.70 -21.36
CA SER A 4 6.16 0.85 -22.29
C SER A 4 6.14 -0.61 -21.81
N PRO A 5 6.28 -1.61 -22.71
CA PRO A 5 6.38 -3.03 -22.32
C PRO A 5 7.49 -3.29 -21.29
N GLU A 6 8.59 -2.54 -21.38
CA GLU A 6 9.73 -2.61 -20.46
C GLU A 6 9.34 -2.11 -19.05
N ASN A 7 8.64 -0.98 -18.96
CA ASN A 7 8.14 -0.44 -17.71
C ASN A 7 7.15 -1.39 -17.04
N LEU A 8 6.25 -2.03 -17.82
CA LEU A 8 5.35 -3.05 -17.31
C LEU A 8 6.09 -4.28 -16.78
N ARG A 9 7.24 -4.66 -17.38
CA ARG A 9 8.06 -5.76 -16.87
C ARG A 9 8.72 -5.41 -15.55
N ILE A 10 9.27 -4.20 -15.41
CA ILE A 10 9.91 -3.73 -14.17
C ILE A 10 8.90 -3.63 -13.02
N LEU A 11 7.67 -3.19 -13.30
CA LEU A 11 6.58 -3.15 -12.31
C LEU A 11 6.16 -4.53 -11.80
N LYS A 12 6.39 -5.60 -12.59
CA LYS A 12 6.07 -6.98 -12.19
C LYS A 12 7.12 -7.59 -11.26
N GLU A 13 8.30 -7.00 -11.13
CA GLU A 13 9.31 -7.47 -10.19
C GLU A 13 8.99 -7.00 -8.78
N PRO A 14 8.87 -7.92 -7.79
CA PRO A 14 8.54 -7.54 -6.43
C PRO A 14 9.62 -6.63 -5.82
N PHE A 15 9.18 -5.63 -5.08
CA PHE A 15 10.07 -4.71 -4.34
C PHE A 15 10.68 -5.35 -3.09
N GLY A 16 10.16 -6.48 -2.66
CA GLY A 16 10.57 -7.15 -1.45
C GLY A 16 10.36 -8.66 -1.48
N LEU A 17 10.20 -9.25 -0.30
CA LEU A 17 9.99 -10.67 -0.14
C LEU A 17 8.59 -11.07 -0.60
N LEU A 18 8.49 -11.93 -1.60
CA LEU A 18 7.23 -12.54 -1.98
C LEU A 18 6.93 -13.73 -1.07
N LEU A 19 5.84 -13.64 -0.31
CA LEU A 19 5.23 -14.79 0.35
C LEU A 19 4.17 -15.39 -0.57
N GLU A 20 4.49 -16.54 -1.15
CA GLU A 20 3.54 -17.28 -2.00
C GLU A 20 2.25 -17.64 -1.23
N ASN A 21 1.13 -17.71 -1.94
CA ASN A 21 -0.19 -17.97 -1.37
C ASN A 21 -0.23 -19.14 -0.37
N LYS A 22 0.46 -20.24 -0.71
CA LYS A 22 0.54 -21.45 0.14
C LYS A 22 1.40 -21.25 1.39
N SER A 23 2.25 -20.24 1.40
CA SER A 23 3.21 -19.95 2.46
C SER A 23 2.78 -18.86 3.41
N VAL A 24 1.69 -18.15 3.14
CA VAL A 24 1.17 -17.08 4.00
C VAL A 24 0.58 -17.70 5.27
N THR A 25 1.24 -17.45 6.39
CA THR A 25 0.78 -17.86 7.72
C THR A 25 0.84 -16.70 8.68
N LYS A 26 0.04 -16.76 9.76
CA LYS A 26 0.06 -15.75 10.83
C LYS A 26 1.47 -15.51 11.36
N ALA A 27 2.22 -16.57 11.64
CA ALA A 27 3.58 -16.47 12.19
C ALA A 27 4.54 -15.75 11.23
N LYS A 28 4.52 -16.08 9.93
CA LYS A 28 5.38 -15.44 8.93
C LYS A 28 5.03 -13.96 8.75
N LEU A 29 3.75 -13.63 8.64
CA LEU A 29 3.29 -12.25 8.54
C LEU A 29 3.66 -11.46 9.79
N TYR A 30 3.35 -11.99 10.98
CA TYR A 30 3.67 -11.33 12.25
C TYR A 30 5.18 -11.07 12.38
N ASN A 31 6.03 -12.07 12.12
CA ASN A 31 7.49 -11.90 12.17
C ASN A 31 8.02 -10.86 11.18
N SER A 32 7.32 -10.64 10.08
CA SER A 32 7.71 -9.65 9.08
C SER A 32 7.38 -8.21 9.50
N VAL A 33 6.35 -8.02 10.35
CA VAL A 33 5.84 -6.69 10.71
C VAL A 33 6.06 -6.30 12.18
N LYS A 34 6.42 -7.23 13.07
CA LYS A 34 6.50 -7.01 14.53
C LYS A 34 7.42 -5.87 14.98
N HIS A 35 8.37 -5.46 14.16
CA HIS A 35 9.29 -4.35 14.43
C HIS A 35 9.09 -3.17 13.47
N ALA A 36 8.00 -3.17 12.71
CA ALA A 36 7.71 -2.09 11.77
C ALA A 36 7.33 -0.81 12.53
N LYS A 37 7.89 0.34 12.10
CA LYS A 37 7.45 1.65 12.60
C LYS A 37 6.01 1.95 12.19
N LEU A 38 5.66 1.66 10.95
CA LEU A 38 4.30 1.71 10.41
C LEU A 38 4.06 0.47 9.53
N ILE A 39 2.82 0.02 9.48
CA ILE A 39 2.38 -1.04 8.56
C ILE A 39 1.39 -0.41 7.59
N VAL A 40 1.68 -0.50 6.30
CA VAL A 40 0.78 -0.05 5.24
C VAL A 40 0.38 -1.23 4.37
N SER A 41 -0.91 -1.36 4.06
CA SER A 41 -1.39 -2.33 3.07
C SER A 41 -1.94 -1.64 1.84
N VAL A 42 -1.67 -2.21 0.66
CA VAL A 42 -2.19 -1.75 -0.63
C VAL A 42 -2.94 -2.91 -1.29
N GLY A 43 -4.16 -2.64 -1.71
CA GLY A 43 -5.10 -3.61 -2.29
C GLY A 43 -6.09 -4.19 -1.28
N ASP A 44 -7.35 -4.39 -1.71
CA ASP A 44 -8.43 -4.95 -0.88
C ASP A 44 -8.10 -6.37 -0.42
N ALA A 45 -7.74 -7.27 -1.34
CA ALA A 45 -7.41 -8.66 -1.03
C ALA A 45 -6.24 -8.80 -0.04
N THR A 46 -5.20 -7.95 -0.19
CA THR A 46 -4.07 -7.93 0.72
C THR A 46 -4.49 -7.45 2.10
N THR A 47 -5.24 -6.37 2.16
CA THR A 47 -5.74 -5.79 3.41
C THR A 47 -6.62 -6.77 4.18
N ASP A 48 -7.56 -7.42 3.50
CA ASP A 48 -8.43 -8.40 4.14
C ASP A 48 -7.64 -9.61 4.63
N ARG A 49 -6.67 -10.08 3.85
CA ARG A 49 -5.83 -11.22 4.21
C ARG A 49 -4.97 -10.95 5.44
N VAL A 50 -4.35 -9.78 5.55
CA VAL A 50 -3.52 -9.45 6.73
C VAL A 50 -4.39 -9.25 7.97
N ASN A 51 -5.59 -8.66 7.82
CA ASN A 51 -6.58 -8.52 8.89
C ASN A 51 -7.06 -9.90 9.42
N LEU A 52 -7.31 -10.87 8.54
CA LEU A 52 -7.66 -12.25 8.92
C LEU A 52 -6.58 -12.91 9.77
N HIS A 53 -5.32 -12.51 9.59
CA HIS A 53 -4.21 -12.98 10.42
C HIS A 53 -3.97 -12.14 11.70
N GLY A 54 -4.86 -11.17 12.00
CA GLY A 54 -4.79 -10.34 13.20
C GLY A 54 -3.76 -9.20 13.12
N ILE A 55 -3.35 -8.81 11.90
CA ILE A 55 -2.49 -7.65 11.66
C ILE A 55 -3.37 -6.50 11.20
N VAL A 56 -3.39 -5.41 11.96
CA VAL A 56 -4.12 -4.18 11.61
C VAL A 56 -3.12 -3.17 11.05
N PRO A 57 -3.16 -2.88 9.74
CA PRO A 57 -2.30 -1.85 9.16
C PRO A 57 -2.63 -0.46 9.70
N SER A 58 -1.60 0.39 9.86
CA SER A 58 -1.78 1.79 10.22
C SER A 58 -2.47 2.58 9.11
N VAL A 59 -2.19 2.22 7.85
CA VAL A 59 -2.87 2.77 6.67
C VAL A 59 -3.23 1.63 5.72
N CYS A 60 -4.51 1.60 5.30
CA CYS A 60 -5.00 0.69 4.26
C CYS A 60 -5.37 1.51 3.02
N ILE A 61 -4.83 1.16 1.87
CA ILE A 61 -5.12 1.80 0.58
C ILE A 61 -5.87 0.80 -0.28
N VAL A 62 -7.11 1.08 -0.63
CA VAL A 62 -8.04 0.13 -1.26
C VAL A 62 -8.90 0.81 -2.33
N ASP A 63 -9.33 0.10 -3.38
CA ASP A 63 -10.24 0.63 -4.37
C ASP A 63 -11.74 0.44 -3.99
N GLY A 64 -12.01 -0.41 -3.00
CA GLY A 64 -13.34 -0.69 -2.49
C GLY A 64 -14.24 -1.48 -3.45
N ARG A 65 -13.72 -2.03 -4.57
CA ARG A 65 -14.50 -2.77 -5.57
C ARG A 65 -14.90 -4.15 -5.06
N GLU A 66 -13.96 -4.91 -4.52
CA GLU A 66 -14.22 -6.26 -4.01
C GLU A 66 -15.27 -6.26 -2.90
N ARG A 67 -15.26 -5.24 -2.02
CA ARG A 67 -16.26 -5.15 -0.94
C ARG A 67 -17.67 -4.82 -1.42
N ARG A 68 -17.83 -4.14 -2.56
CA ARG A 68 -19.16 -3.90 -3.14
C ARG A 68 -19.81 -5.19 -3.63
N GLU A 69 -19.03 -6.11 -4.17
CA GLU A 69 -19.50 -7.40 -4.62
C GLU A 69 -19.76 -8.36 -3.45
N GLN A 70 -18.84 -8.43 -2.47
CA GLN A 70 -19.00 -9.29 -1.28
C GLN A 70 -20.14 -8.84 -0.35
N ARG A 71 -20.42 -7.53 -0.22
CA ARG A 71 -21.58 -7.04 0.53
C ARG A 71 -22.91 -7.41 -0.09
N LYS A 72 -22.96 -7.72 -1.37
CA LYS A 72 -24.16 -8.25 -2.04
C LYS A 72 -24.37 -9.73 -1.76
N THR A 73 -23.35 -10.47 -1.36
CA THR A 73 -23.36 -11.92 -1.22
C THR A 73 -23.24 -12.45 0.21
N ALA A 74 -22.73 -11.68 1.14
CA ALA A 74 -22.58 -12.12 2.53
C ALA A 74 -22.79 -10.94 3.50
N GLY A 75 -23.73 -11.09 4.42
CA GLY A 75 -23.96 -10.17 5.54
C GLY A 75 -22.82 -10.18 6.57
N GLY A 76 -21.57 -10.15 6.12
CA GLY A 76 -20.37 -10.23 6.93
C GLY A 76 -19.86 -8.85 7.33
N ASP A 77 -19.90 -8.57 8.63
CA ASP A 77 -19.27 -7.39 9.24
C ASP A 77 -17.77 -7.34 8.92
N SER A 78 -17.32 -6.17 8.57
CA SER A 78 -15.92 -5.86 8.33
C SER A 78 -15.09 -6.16 9.59
N LEU A 79 -14.04 -6.97 9.47
CA LEU A 79 -13.03 -7.21 10.52
C LEU A 79 -12.25 -5.94 10.93
N LEU A 80 -12.60 -4.79 10.37
CA LEU A 80 -11.99 -3.51 10.69
C LEU A 80 -12.68 -2.87 11.90
N PRO A 81 -11.91 -2.24 12.81
CA PRO A 81 -12.46 -1.48 13.91
C PRO A 81 -13.47 -0.43 13.45
N ASN A 82 -14.59 -0.25 14.17
CA ASN A 82 -15.67 0.69 13.84
C ASN A 82 -15.25 2.18 13.84
N HIS A 83 -14.01 2.50 14.17
CA HIS A 83 -13.50 3.86 14.36
C HIS A 83 -12.35 4.21 13.40
N ILE A 84 -12.31 3.61 12.21
CA ILE A 84 -11.27 3.92 11.22
C ILE A 84 -11.62 5.23 10.51
N LEU A 85 -10.69 6.19 10.53
CA LEU A 85 -10.77 7.39 9.70
C LEU A 85 -10.75 6.99 8.22
N GLN A 86 -11.70 7.46 7.43
CA GLN A 86 -11.77 7.21 6.00
C GLN A 86 -11.44 8.48 5.23
N LEU A 87 -10.44 8.39 4.35
CA LEU A 87 -10.11 9.41 3.37
C LEU A 87 -10.41 8.89 1.97
N ARG A 88 -10.66 9.79 1.02
CA ARG A 88 -10.98 9.43 -0.36
C ARG A 88 -10.11 10.20 -1.33
N CYS A 89 -9.69 9.57 -2.41
CA CYS A 89 -9.01 10.22 -3.52
C CYS A 89 -9.38 9.56 -4.84
N SER A 90 -9.17 10.28 -5.94
CA SER A 90 -9.25 9.72 -7.28
C SER A 90 -7.84 9.50 -7.82
N ASN A 91 -7.61 8.32 -8.38
CA ASN A 91 -6.36 7.95 -9.04
C ASN A 91 -6.66 7.16 -10.33
N PRO A 92 -6.68 7.82 -11.49
CA PRO A 92 -6.94 7.13 -12.76
C PRO A 92 -5.95 5.98 -13.01
N ALA A 93 -6.42 4.96 -13.71
CA ALA A 93 -5.63 3.78 -14.06
C ALA A 93 -4.29 4.12 -14.70
N GLY A 94 -3.23 3.44 -14.27
CA GLY A 94 -1.88 3.65 -14.78
C GLY A 94 -1.25 4.99 -14.43
N THR A 95 -1.77 5.71 -13.44
CA THR A 95 -1.26 7.03 -13.02
C THR A 95 -0.95 7.09 -11.53
N ILE A 96 -0.22 8.15 -11.14
CA ILE A 96 -0.09 8.58 -9.74
C ILE A 96 -0.51 10.04 -9.71
N SER A 97 -1.73 10.31 -9.26
CA SER A 97 -2.27 11.68 -9.22
C SER A 97 -1.73 12.45 -8.02
N ARG A 98 -1.51 13.77 -8.21
CA ARG A 98 -1.08 14.66 -7.12
C ARG A 98 -2.06 14.66 -5.95
N GLY A 99 -3.37 14.61 -6.26
CA GLY A 99 -4.40 14.55 -5.24
C GLY A 99 -4.33 13.28 -4.41
N ALA A 100 -4.07 12.11 -5.04
CA ALA A 100 -3.86 10.87 -4.31
C ALA A 100 -2.63 10.95 -3.40
N VAL A 101 -1.50 11.45 -3.90
CA VAL A 101 -0.29 11.63 -3.08
C VAL A 101 -0.54 12.53 -1.88
N GLN A 102 -1.30 13.62 -2.03
CA GLN A 102 -1.64 14.48 -0.90
C GLN A 102 -2.50 13.74 0.14
N VAL A 103 -3.51 13.00 -0.30
CA VAL A 103 -4.34 12.20 0.62
C VAL A 103 -3.52 11.12 1.33
N LEU A 104 -2.54 10.49 0.66
CA LEU A 104 -1.63 9.55 1.30
C LEU A 104 -0.78 10.20 2.41
N ARG A 105 -0.28 11.44 2.20
CA ARG A 105 0.42 12.21 3.23
C ARG A 105 -0.47 12.47 4.44
N ASP A 106 -1.70 12.91 4.19
CA ASP A 106 -2.65 13.20 5.26
C ASP A 106 -3.05 11.93 6.02
N ALA A 107 -3.21 10.80 5.30
CA ALA A 107 -3.44 9.50 5.90
C ALA A 107 -2.30 9.05 6.82
N LEU A 108 -1.05 9.22 6.37
CA LEU A 108 0.13 8.86 7.18
C LEU A 108 0.24 9.74 8.44
N ARG A 109 -0.04 11.03 8.34
CA ARG A 109 -0.08 11.93 9.51
C ARG A 109 -1.17 11.52 10.50
N ALA A 110 -2.37 11.27 10.00
CA ALA A 110 -3.49 10.86 10.84
C ALA A 110 -3.30 9.46 11.47
N SER A 111 -2.52 8.58 10.83
CA SER A 111 -2.30 7.21 11.30
C SER A 111 -1.48 7.10 12.59
N VAL A 112 -0.89 8.20 13.05
CA VAL A 112 -0.21 8.27 14.36
C VAL A 112 -1.17 8.03 15.52
N THR A 113 -2.43 8.45 15.37
CA THR A 113 -3.43 8.31 16.44
C THR A 113 -4.41 7.17 16.20
N ASN A 114 -4.82 6.94 14.97
CA ASN A 114 -5.82 5.93 14.62
C ASN A 114 -5.52 5.31 13.25
N PRO A 115 -5.85 4.04 13.03
CA PRO A 115 -5.76 3.45 11.70
C PRO A 115 -6.59 4.24 10.68
N VAL A 116 -6.04 4.40 9.47
CA VAL A 116 -6.65 5.17 8.39
C VAL A 116 -6.93 4.27 7.19
N ARG A 117 -8.09 4.45 6.60
CA ARG A 117 -8.43 3.81 5.33
C ARG A 117 -8.52 4.85 4.22
N VAL A 118 -7.71 4.69 3.20
CA VAL A 118 -7.78 5.47 1.96
C VAL A 118 -8.57 4.68 0.93
N ILE A 119 -9.70 5.24 0.49
CA ILE A 119 -10.54 4.67 -0.57
C ILE A 119 -10.19 5.38 -1.86
N VAL A 120 -9.66 4.62 -2.83
CA VAL A 120 -9.22 5.12 -4.12
C VAL A 120 -10.34 4.91 -5.15
N GLU A 121 -10.75 5.98 -5.81
CA GLU A 121 -11.61 5.90 -7.00
C GLU A 121 -10.71 5.77 -8.23
N GLY A 122 -10.55 4.53 -8.73
CA GLY A 122 -9.64 4.20 -9.82
C GLY A 122 -8.77 3.00 -9.51
N GLU A 123 -7.44 3.14 -9.60
CA GLU A 123 -6.45 2.08 -9.34
C GLU A 123 -5.49 2.49 -8.21
N GLU A 124 -5.29 1.59 -7.27
CA GLU A 124 -4.40 1.80 -6.11
C GLU A 124 -3.02 1.16 -6.26
N ASP A 125 -2.83 0.21 -7.16
CA ASP A 125 -1.60 -0.60 -7.26
C ASP A 125 -0.32 0.24 -7.35
N LEU A 126 -0.31 1.26 -8.20
CA LEU A 126 0.84 2.16 -8.36
C LEU A 126 1.09 3.06 -7.15
N LEU A 127 0.10 3.23 -6.26
CA LEU A 127 0.24 4.06 -5.07
C LEU A 127 1.20 3.46 -4.03
N ALA A 128 1.61 2.20 -4.18
CA ALA A 128 2.70 1.63 -3.40
C ALA A 128 4.03 2.40 -3.61
N LEU A 129 4.29 2.93 -4.82
CA LEU A 129 5.51 3.66 -5.13
C LEU A 129 5.67 4.95 -4.30
N PRO A 130 4.71 5.90 -4.31
CA PRO A 130 4.78 7.06 -3.44
C PRO A 130 4.80 6.68 -1.96
N ILE A 131 4.13 5.62 -1.53
CA ILE A 131 4.18 5.17 -0.13
C ILE A 131 5.60 4.79 0.29
N PHE A 132 6.40 4.11 -0.55
CA PHE A 132 7.80 3.81 -0.22
C PHE A 132 8.64 5.07 0.02
N LEU A 133 8.26 6.19 -0.59
CA LEU A 133 8.94 7.48 -0.42
C LEU A 133 8.44 8.26 0.82
N LEU A 134 7.17 8.08 1.20
CA LEU A 134 6.50 8.86 2.23
C LEU A 134 6.63 8.28 3.65
N VAL A 135 6.66 6.93 3.79
CA VAL A 135 6.73 6.31 5.12
C VAL A 135 8.12 6.43 5.74
N PRO A 136 8.27 6.47 7.08
CA PRO A 136 9.58 6.48 7.72
C PRO A 136 10.36 5.20 7.43
N TYR A 137 11.70 5.27 7.50
CA TYR A 137 12.54 4.07 7.42
C TYR A 137 12.17 3.07 8.51
N GLY A 138 12.21 1.79 8.17
CA GLY A 138 11.79 0.71 9.07
C GLY A 138 10.28 0.42 9.05
N SER A 139 9.50 1.14 8.24
CA SER A 139 8.12 0.77 7.95
C SER A 139 8.05 -0.47 7.06
N VAL A 140 6.92 -1.17 7.09
CA VAL A 140 6.62 -2.30 6.22
C VAL A 140 5.40 -1.99 5.36
N VAL A 141 5.56 -2.17 4.06
CA VAL A 141 4.47 -2.06 3.08
C VAL A 141 4.14 -3.45 2.55
N LEU A 142 2.87 -3.79 2.56
CA LEU A 142 2.31 -5.07 2.11
C LEU A 142 1.44 -4.80 0.88
N TYR A 143 1.70 -5.49 -0.23
CA TYR A 143 0.84 -5.41 -1.41
C TYR A 143 0.71 -6.77 -2.10
N GLY A 144 -0.36 -6.92 -2.88
CA GLY A 144 -0.64 -8.16 -3.58
C GLY A 144 0.19 -8.29 -4.86
N GLN A 145 0.68 -9.50 -5.14
CA GLN A 145 1.11 -9.87 -6.47
C GLN A 145 0.09 -10.85 -7.06
N PRO A 146 -0.60 -10.47 -8.15
CA PRO A 146 -1.67 -11.27 -8.72
C PRO A 146 -1.28 -12.75 -8.91
N PHE A 147 -2.12 -13.66 -8.45
CA PHE A 147 -1.96 -15.11 -8.48
C PHE A 147 -0.77 -15.69 -7.69
N LYS A 148 0.16 -14.88 -7.20
CA LYS A 148 1.39 -15.32 -6.53
C LYS A 148 1.29 -15.24 -5.01
N GLY A 149 0.93 -14.09 -4.45
CA GLY A 149 0.90 -13.94 -2.99
C GLY A 149 0.98 -12.50 -2.52
N ILE A 150 1.55 -12.31 -1.32
CA ILE A 150 1.78 -11.02 -0.71
C ILE A 150 3.25 -10.66 -0.78
N VAL A 151 3.56 -9.48 -1.28
CA VAL A 151 4.91 -8.91 -1.24
C VAL A 151 5.06 -8.10 0.04
N ILE A 152 6.13 -8.37 0.78
CA ILE A 152 6.50 -7.70 2.03
C ILE A 152 7.73 -6.85 1.76
N VAL A 153 7.58 -5.54 1.87
CA VAL A 153 8.66 -4.58 1.62
C VAL A 153 9.04 -3.88 2.92
N LYS A 154 10.26 -4.10 3.38
CA LYS A 154 10.85 -3.26 4.44
C LYS A 154 11.42 -2.01 3.80
N VAL A 155 10.90 -0.86 4.18
CA VAL A 155 11.30 0.40 3.59
C VAL A 155 12.63 0.87 4.16
N ASP A 156 13.63 0.91 3.29
CA ASP A 156 14.98 1.38 3.53
C ASP A 156 15.45 2.33 2.41
N LEU A 157 16.69 2.78 2.48
CA LEU A 157 17.27 3.67 1.47
C LEU A 157 17.27 3.03 0.06
N LYS A 158 17.53 1.72 -0.04
CA LYS A 158 17.55 0.99 -1.30
C LYS A 158 16.16 0.93 -1.93
N THR A 159 15.15 0.63 -1.11
CA THR A 159 13.74 0.60 -1.53
C THR A 159 13.31 1.97 -2.06
N ARG A 160 13.61 3.04 -1.33
CA ARG A 160 13.28 4.41 -1.75
C ARG A 160 13.96 4.79 -3.06
N LYS A 161 15.26 4.54 -3.18
CA LYS A 161 15.99 4.81 -4.41
C LYS A 161 15.36 4.09 -5.60
N ARG A 162 15.11 2.77 -5.47
CA ARG A 162 14.49 1.97 -6.52
C ARG A 162 13.10 2.51 -6.90
N ALA A 163 12.29 2.91 -5.92
CA ALA A 163 10.96 3.48 -6.18
C ALA A 163 11.06 4.82 -6.92
N LYS A 164 12.00 5.69 -6.52
CA LYS A 164 12.24 6.96 -7.19
C LYS A 164 12.70 6.76 -8.63
N ASP A 165 13.74 5.94 -8.84
CA ASP A 165 14.28 5.63 -10.17
C ASP A 165 13.17 5.07 -11.10
N LEU A 166 12.29 4.21 -10.55
CA LEU A 166 11.16 3.66 -11.30
C LEU A 166 10.13 4.75 -11.64
N MET A 167 9.74 5.61 -10.71
CA MET A 167 8.81 6.70 -10.99
C MET A 167 9.37 7.66 -12.05
N GLU A 168 10.65 8.01 -11.97
CA GLU A 168 11.33 8.82 -12.99
C GLU A 168 11.31 8.14 -14.36
N SER A 169 11.57 6.82 -14.42
CA SER A 169 11.50 6.05 -15.68
C SER A 169 10.10 5.99 -16.29
N LEU A 170 9.07 6.10 -15.44
CA LEU A 170 7.67 6.17 -15.85
C LEU A 170 7.24 7.60 -16.24
N GLY A 171 8.16 8.59 -16.19
CA GLY A 171 7.86 10.00 -16.43
C GLY A 171 6.93 10.61 -15.37
N ILE A 172 6.93 10.03 -14.17
CA ILE A 172 6.18 10.54 -13.03
C ILE A 172 7.11 11.45 -12.25
N ASP A 173 6.95 12.76 -12.42
CA ASP A 173 7.68 13.74 -11.64
C ASP A 173 7.26 13.63 -10.16
N TRP A 174 8.20 13.18 -9.33
CA TRP A 174 7.99 13.21 -7.89
C TRP A 174 8.06 14.66 -7.38
N ILE A 175 6.91 15.29 -7.21
CA ILE A 175 6.77 16.63 -6.63
C ILE A 175 6.55 16.54 -5.12
N GLY A 176 7.32 15.72 -4.47
CA GLY A 176 7.31 15.60 -3.04
C GLY A 176 8.68 15.95 -2.52
N GLY A 177 8.86 17.17 -2.00
CA GLY A 177 9.99 17.43 -1.13
C GLY A 177 9.96 16.39 -0.02
N TYR A 178 11.11 15.81 0.29
CA TYR A 178 11.32 15.14 1.56
C TYR A 178 11.10 16.19 2.65
N ASP A 179 9.90 16.26 3.21
CA ASP A 179 9.78 16.78 4.56
C ASP A 179 10.36 15.69 5.46
N ASP A 180 11.61 15.86 5.87
CA ASP A 180 12.28 15.03 6.88
C ASP A 180 11.54 15.02 8.23
N ALA A 181 10.43 15.73 8.33
CA ALA A 181 9.58 15.88 9.50
C ALA A 181 8.82 14.59 9.94
N VAL A 182 8.94 13.49 9.22
CA VAL A 182 8.39 12.18 9.65
C VAL A 182 9.52 11.16 9.87
N ALA A 183 10.77 11.60 9.87
CA ALA A 183 11.95 10.72 9.98
C ALA A 183 12.55 10.63 11.41
N GLU A 184 11.90 11.23 12.42
CA GLU A 184 12.27 11.06 13.84
C GLU A 184 11.33 10.12 14.60
#